data_e38459113464c08d7152411d02fa0694
#
_entry.id   e38459113464c08d7152411d02fa0694
#
_cell.length_a   1.000
_cell.length_b   1.000
_cell.length_c   1.000
_cell.angle_alpha   90.00
_cell.angle_beta   90.00
_cell.angle_gamma   90.00
#
_symmetry.space_group_name_H-M   'P 1'
#
loop_
_entity.id
_entity.type
_entity.pdbx_description
1 polymer ?
#
loop_
_entity_poly.entity_id
_entity_poly.type
_entity_poly.pdbx_seq_one_letter_code
_entity_poly.pdbx_strand_id
1 'polypeptide(L)'
;MTGLGATATTDVLVVGAGLAGLHTATLLARRGHDVVLAERRASPASAVRTTGIFVRKTLDDFPLPPDCLGPPIRRVLLYPPNRRRPVSLVSDRDEYRVGDMGPLYTRAATDAAAAGVRIALGTRYTGRDGGTFHLAGRDGTTAVRARFLVGADGARSRVAQDLGLDRNDRLLVGAEEVFALSGSGAEPPTFHCVLDPSHAPGYLAWVVNDGRHAHVGVAGYAERFPDGLRRTMERFSASAPGLPGVTRPDAVERRGGPIPVGGVLRRISCPDGLLVGDAAGAVSPLTAGGLDPCLRLSEHAATVLDTALRTADRQALRAYDGAALRTAFRGRLTLRRVLSHLRTPTATAAAFPLLRTPLGHAVATRVLFGDRSFPSAVGG
;
A
#
# COMPACT_ATOMS: atom_id res chain seq x y z
N MET A 1 -10.86 24.55 -5.41
CA MET A 1 -11.32 23.23 -5.89
C MET A 1 -12.39 23.51 -6.94
N THR A 2 -12.06 23.31 -8.18
CA THR A 2 -12.94 23.61 -9.32
C THR A 2 -13.89 22.45 -9.55
N GLY A 3 -15.21 22.71 -9.44
CA GLY A 3 -16.24 21.76 -9.86
C GLY A 3 -16.03 21.42 -11.34
N LEU A 4 -16.10 20.12 -11.69
CA LEU A 4 -16.12 19.71 -13.08
C LEU A 4 -17.47 20.17 -13.68
N GLY A 5 -17.47 20.82 -14.84
CA GLY A 5 -18.70 21.12 -15.57
C GLY A 5 -19.46 19.83 -15.98
N ALA A 6 -20.67 19.97 -16.49
CA ALA A 6 -21.53 18.84 -16.87
C ALA A 6 -20.84 17.85 -17.85
N THR A 7 -19.92 18.35 -18.69
CA THR A 7 -19.04 17.56 -19.56
C THR A 7 -17.63 18.13 -19.49
N ALA A 8 -16.66 17.27 -19.18
CA ALA A 8 -15.24 17.63 -19.13
C ALA A 8 -14.44 16.78 -20.14
N THR A 9 -13.40 17.36 -20.73
CA THR A 9 -12.43 16.64 -21.57
C THR A 9 -11.06 16.69 -20.90
N THR A 10 -10.28 15.61 -21.03
CA THR A 10 -8.94 15.48 -20.44
C THR A 10 -8.12 14.47 -21.24
N ASP A 11 -6.79 14.50 -21.13
CA ASP A 11 -5.95 13.43 -21.67
C ASP A 11 -6.09 12.15 -20.84
N VAL A 12 -6.02 12.28 -19.50
CA VAL A 12 -6.06 11.13 -18.58
C VAL A 12 -7.04 11.37 -17.44
N LEU A 13 -7.95 10.41 -17.25
CA LEU A 13 -8.75 10.32 -16.03
C LEU A 13 -8.09 9.33 -15.07
N VAL A 14 -7.72 9.79 -13.88
CA VAL A 14 -7.20 8.95 -12.79
C VAL A 14 -8.31 8.73 -11.76
N VAL A 15 -8.59 7.48 -11.40
CA VAL A 15 -9.62 7.13 -10.41
C VAL A 15 -8.97 6.66 -9.12
N GLY A 16 -9.10 7.47 -8.06
CA GLY A 16 -8.56 7.21 -6.72
C GLY A 16 -7.39 8.14 -6.36
N ALA A 17 -7.50 8.84 -5.22
CA ALA A 17 -6.49 9.73 -4.66
C ALA A 17 -5.66 9.08 -3.55
N GLY A 18 -5.37 7.78 -3.67
CA GLY A 18 -4.30 7.13 -2.91
C GLY A 18 -2.92 7.55 -3.44
N LEU A 19 -1.84 7.08 -2.78
CA LEU A 19 -0.47 7.44 -3.17
C LEU A 19 -0.20 7.16 -4.67
N ALA A 20 -0.63 6.00 -5.20
CA ALA A 20 -0.46 5.66 -6.60
C ALA A 20 -1.13 6.66 -7.55
N GLY A 21 -2.39 7.01 -7.28
CA GLY A 21 -3.15 7.91 -8.13
C GLY A 21 -2.60 9.34 -8.10
N LEU A 22 -2.31 9.86 -6.91
CA LEU A 22 -1.71 11.19 -6.75
C LEU A 22 -0.34 11.26 -7.43
N HIS A 23 0.52 10.27 -7.21
CA HIS A 23 1.85 10.25 -7.82
C HIS A 23 1.78 10.16 -9.35
N THR A 24 0.98 9.23 -9.90
CA THR A 24 0.79 9.11 -11.36
C THR A 24 0.23 10.39 -11.97
N ALA A 25 -0.80 10.98 -11.36
CA ALA A 25 -1.41 12.22 -11.86
C ALA A 25 -0.42 13.39 -11.86
N THR A 26 0.36 13.54 -10.77
CA THR A 26 1.38 14.57 -10.65
C THR A 26 2.47 14.42 -11.74
N LEU A 27 2.96 13.21 -11.96
CA LEU A 27 3.99 12.93 -12.96
C LEU A 27 3.50 13.24 -14.39
N LEU A 28 2.25 12.93 -14.70
CA LEU A 28 1.66 13.24 -16.02
C LEU A 28 1.44 14.74 -16.20
N ALA A 29 0.90 15.42 -15.19
CA ALA A 29 0.70 16.86 -15.26
C ALA A 29 2.01 17.64 -15.40
N ARG A 30 3.08 17.22 -14.69
CA ARG A 30 4.43 17.80 -14.86
C ARG A 30 5.03 17.58 -16.25
N ARG A 31 4.55 16.59 -17.01
CA ARG A 31 4.92 16.34 -18.41
C ARG A 31 4.04 17.11 -19.40
N GLY A 32 3.11 17.95 -18.91
CA GLY A 32 2.27 18.83 -19.70
C GLY A 32 0.95 18.21 -20.16
N HIS A 33 0.54 17.06 -19.61
CA HIS A 33 -0.74 16.44 -19.95
C HIS A 33 -1.87 16.98 -19.07
N ASP A 34 -3.06 17.10 -19.67
CA ASP A 34 -4.28 17.46 -18.93
C ASP A 34 -4.81 16.25 -18.15
N VAL A 35 -4.87 16.38 -16.82
CA VAL A 35 -5.23 15.26 -15.92
C VAL A 35 -6.39 15.65 -15.01
N VAL A 36 -7.43 14.81 -15.01
CA VAL A 36 -8.49 14.82 -13.99
C VAL A 36 -8.26 13.65 -13.04
N LEU A 37 -8.28 13.92 -11.73
CA LEU A 37 -8.26 12.90 -10.69
C LEU A 37 -9.58 12.92 -9.92
N ALA A 38 -10.31 11.80 -9.94
CA ALA A 38 -11.56 11.62 -9.21
C ALA A 38 -11.34 10.79 -7.93
N GLU A 39 -11.79 11.30 -6.79
CA GLU A 39 -11.75 10.61 -5.51
C GLU A 39 -13.14 10.66 -4.85
N ARG A 40 -13.66 9.50 -4.45
CA ARG A 40 -14.98 9.36 -3.82
C ARG A 40 -15.09 9.99 -2.43
N ARG A 41 -13.98 10.17 -1.73
CA ARG A 41 -13.93 10.79 -0.42
C ARG A 41 -13.84 12.31 -0.54
N ALA A 42 -14.34 13.00 0.49
CA ALA A 42 -14.28 14.44 0.57
C ALA A 42 -12.88 14.99 0.86
N SER A 43 -11.96 14.15 1.33
CA SER A 43 -10.56 14.50 1.58
C SER A 43 -9.65 13.31 1.27
N PRO A 44 -8.46 13.53 0.68
CA PRO A 44 -7.46 12.47 0.49
C PRO A 44 -6.98 11.88 1.82
N ALA A 45 -6.91 12.70 2.87
CA ALA A 45 -6.49 12.31 4.20
C ALA A 45 -7.55 11.50 4.97
N SER A 46 -8.80 11.49 4.52
CA SER A 46 -9.86 10.75 5.21
C SER A 46 -9.72 9.25 4.96
N ALA A 47 -9.89 8.47 6.03
CA ALA A 47 -9.86 7.01 6.01
C ALA A 47 -8.56 6.44 5.39
N VAL A 48 -7.42 6.79 5.95
CA VAL A 48 -6.12 6.14 5.71
C VAL A 48 -6.27 4.62 5.90
N ARG A 49 -5.66 3.82 5.01
CA ARG A 49 -5.80 2.36 5.00
C ARG A 49 -4.47 1.60 5.11
N THR A 50 -3.42 2.30 5.44
CA THR A 50 -2.08 1.74 5.56
C THR A 50 -1.44 2.22 6.85
N THR A 51 -0.59 1.39 7.46
CA THR A 51 0.29 1.81 8.56
C THR A 51 1.25 2.91 8.11
N GLY A 52 1.62 2.94 6.83
CA GLY A 52 2.53 3.95 6.31
C GLY A 52 4.00 3.60 6.47
N ILE A 53 4.36 2.32 6.55
CA ILE A 53 5.76 1.89 6.70
C ILE A 53 6.50 2.01 5.37
N PHE A 54 7.39 2.97 5.27
CA PHE A 54 8.32 3.13 4.16
C PHE A 54 9.60 2.34 4.43
N VAL A 55 10.00 1.54 3.46
CA VAL A 55 11.26 0.79 3.50
C VAL A 55 12.41 1.69 3.06
N ARG A 56 13.65 1.41 3.52
CA ARG A 56 14.85 2.18 3.23
C ARG A 56 15.00 2.51 1.75
N LYS A 57 14.82 1.54 0.86
CA LYS A 57 14.95 1.76 -0.58
C LYS A 57 13.96 2.80 -1.14
N THR A 58 12.77 2.91 -0.57
CA THR A 58 11.83 3.97 -0.92
C THR A 58 12.29 5.33 -0.39
N LEU A 59 12.83 5.35 0.83
CA LEU A 59 13.36 6.57 1.45
C LEU A 59 14.58 7.11 0.69
N ASP A 60 15.41 6.22 0.15
CA ASP A 60 16.59 6.58 -0.63
C ASP A 60 16.24 7.11 -2.04
N ASP A 61 15.23 6.50 -2.70
CA ASP A 61 14.94 6.75 -4.11
C ASP A 61 13.85 7.81 -4.35
N PHE A 62 13.02 8.12 -3.35
CA PHE A 62 11.89 9.05 -3.49
C PHE A 62 11.98 10.22 -2.51
N PRO A 63 11.77 11.47 -2.97
CA PRO A 63 11.80 12.65 -2.12
C PRO A 63 10.51 12.74 -1.28
N LEU A 64 10.47 11.97 -0.19
CA LEU A 64 9.35 12.02 0.75
C LEU A 64 9.54 13.21 1.72
N PRO A 65 8.46 13.93 2.10
CA PRO A 65 8.54 15.08 2.99
C PRO A 65 9.02 14.65 4.40
N PRO A 66 10.17 15.14 4.89
CA PRO A 66 10.75 14.69 6.16
C PRO A 66 9.86 14.94 7.37
N ASP A 67 9.07 16.00 7.33
CA ASP A 67 8.10 16.40 8.35
C ASP A 67 6.91 15.45 8.48
N CYS A 68 6.65 14.65 7.44
CA CYS A 68 5.65 13.59 7.46
C CYS A 68 6.22 12.21 7.86
N LEU A 69 7.50 12.12 8.21
CA LEU A 69 8.15 10.85 8.54
C LEU A 69 8.52 10.78 10.02
N GLY A 70 8.09 9.74 10.70
CA GLY A 70 8.50 9.41 12.05
C GLY A 70 10.00 9.07 12.18
N PRO A 71 10.51 8.79 13.37
CA PRO A 71 11.90 8.45 13.59
C PRO A 71 12.33 7.17 12.87
N PRO A 72 13.63 7.00 12.60
CA PRO A 72 14.14 5.80 11.92
C PRO A 72 13.98 4.55 12.79
N ILE A 73 13.61 3.44 12.16
CA ILE A 73 13.50 2.13 12.76
C ILE A 73 14.61 1.25 12.22
N ARG A 74 15.50 0.81 13.11
CA ARG A 74 16.70 -0.01 12.82
C ARG A 74 16.58 -1.42 13.40
N ARG A 75 15.51 -1.70 14.15
CA ARG A 75 15.32 -2.94 14.87
C ARG A 75 13.97 -3.56 14.56
N VAL A 76 13.99 -4.87 14.24
CA VAL A 76 12.79 -5.69 14.10
C VAL A 76 12.86 -6.85 15.09
N LEU A 77 11.78 -7.07 15.81
CA LEU A 77 11.62 -8.21 16.72
C LEU A 77 10.56 -9.17 16.16
N LEU A 78 10.99 -10.40 15.84
CA LEU A 78 10.09 -11.47 15.40
C LEU A 78 9.71 -12.33 16.60
N TYR A 79 8.44 -12.40 16.93
CA TYR A 79 7.92 -13.14 18.07
C TYR A 79 7.27 -14.46 17.64
N PRO A 80 7.55 -15.57 18.37
CA PRO A 80 6.75 -16.78 18.25
C PRO A 80 5.35 -16.58 18.89
N PRO A 81 4.42 -17.55 18.74
CA PRO A 81 3.09 -17.46 19.33
C PRO A 81 3.08 -17.22 20.85
N ASN A 82 3.99 -17.84 21.60
CA ASN A 82 4.12 -17.66 23.04
C ASN A 82 4.82 -16.36 23.46
N ARG A 83 5.26 -15.55 22.49
CA ARG A 83 5.94 -14.26 22.66
C ARG A 83 7.25 -14.27 23.46
N ARG A 84 7.77 -15.46 23.77
CA ARG A 84 9.02 -15.60 24.53
C ARG A 84 10.22 -15.71 23.58
N ARG A 85 11.33 -15.08 23.95
CA ARG A 85 12.61 -15.13 23.22
C ARG A 85 12.43 -14.77 21.72
N PRO A 86 12.07 -13.52 21.39
CA PRO A 86 11.97 -13.09 19.99
C PRO A 86 13.33 -13.21 19.28
N VAL A 87 13.32 -13.34 17.97
CA VAL A 87 14.49 -13.13 17.14
C VAL A 87 14.63 -11.64 16.90
N SER A 88 15.81 -11.08 17.24
CA SER A 88 16.13 -9.67 17.06
C SER A 88 16.98 -9.50 15.79
N LEU A 89 16.47 -8.71 14.86
CA LEU A 89 17.22 -8.24 13.70
C LEU A 89 17.57 -6.77 13.93
N VAL A 90 18.85 -6.43 13.79
CA VAL A 90 19.34 -5.06 13.99
C VAL A 90 20.15 -4.65 12.76
N SER A 91 20.02 -3.40 12.37
CA SER A 91 20.75 -2.78 11.26
C SER A 91 21.41 -1.48 11.73
N ASP A 92 22.53 -1.12 11.13
CA ASP A 92 23.18 0.17 11.32
C ASP A 92 22.54 1.28 10.47
N ARG A 93 21.60 0.90 9.58
CA ARG A 93 20.91 1.79 8.65
C ARG A 93 19.46 2.00 9.06
N ASP A 94 18.86 3.09 8.57
CA ASP A 94 17.46 3.42 8.74
C ASP A 94 16.61 2.53 7.82
N GLU A 95 16.25 1.35 8.28
CA GLU A 95 15.56 0.34 7.45
C GLU A 95 14.09 0.68 7.18
N TYR A 96 13.45 1.39 8.14
CA TYR A 96 12.07 1.82 8.00
C TYR A 96 11.85 3.20 8.63
N ARG A 97 10.86 3.90 8.12
CA ARG A 97 10.20 5.03 8.80
C ARG A 97 8.69 4.92 8.60
N VAL A 98 7.92 5.30 9.61
CA VAL A 98 6.45 5.35 9.51
C VAL A 98 6.07 6.74 9.05
N GLY A 99 5.28 6.82 7.98
CA GLY A 99 4.75 8.09 7.48
C GLY A 99 3.44 8.44 8.17
N ASP A 100 3.31 9.71 8.57
CA ASP A 100 2.00 10.29 8.87
C ASP A 100 1.21 10.45 7.58
N MET A 101 0.40 9.44 7.27
CA MET A 101 -0.22 9.31 5.94
C MET A 101 -1.29 10.35 5.67
N GLY A 102 -1.93 10.92 6.69
CA GLY A 102 -2.91 12.00 6.52
C GLY A 102 -2.28 13.27 5.93
N PRO A 103 -1.32 13.90 6.61
CA PRO A 103 -0.53 15.00 6.08
C PRO A 103 0.17 14.67 4.76
N LEU A 104 0.74 13.47 4.62
CA LEU A 104 1.41 13.05 3.39
C LEU A 104 0.46 13.05 2.19
N TYR A 105 -0.74 12.50 2.31
CA TYR A 105 -1.73 12.54 1.24
C TYR A 105 -2.23 13.96 0.96
N THR A 106 -2.40 14.77 1.98
CA THR A 106 -2.78 16.19 1.82
C THR A 106 -1.72 16.94 1.02
N ARG A 107 -0.45 16.76 1.37
CA ARG A 107 0.69 17.35 0.66
C ARG A 107 0.76 16.87 -0.78
N ALA A 108 0.68 15.57 -1.00
CA ALA A 108 0.67 14.99 -2.34
C ALA A 108 -0.48 15.52 -3.22
N ALA A 109 -1.65 15.75 -2.63
CA ALA A 109 -2.78 16.36 -3.35
C ALA A 109 -2.55 17.84 -3.65
N THR A 110 -1.92 18.60 -2.74
CA THR A 110 -1.52 19.98 -2.97
C THR A 110 -0.48 20.06 -4.10
N ASP A 111 0.53 19.19 -4.08
CA ASP A 111 1.56 19.13 -5.11
C ASP A 111 0.99 18.74 -6.47
N ALA A 112 0.01 17.81 -6.50
CA ALA A 112 -0.71 17.44 -7.71
C ALA A 112 -1.51 18.62 -8.28
N ALA A 113 -2.24 19.35 -7.42
CA ALA A 113 -2.99 20.54 -7.85
C ALA A 113 -2.04 21.65 -8.36
N ALA A 114 -0.91 21.87 -7.69
CA ALA A 114 0.11 22.83 -8.13
C ALA A 114 0.76 22.43 -9.46
N ALA A 115 0.84 21.13 -9.75
CA ALA A 115 1.29 20.63 -11.07
C ALA A 115 0.23 20.77 -12.18
N GLY A 116 -1.00 21.19 -11.86
CA GLY A 116 -2.09 21.37 -12.82
C GLY A 116 -3.14 20.25 -12.83
N VAL A 117 -3.08 19.28 -11.92
CA VAL A 117 -4.11 18.22 -11.83
C VAL A 117 -5.44 18.81 -11.35
N ARG A 118 -6.50 18.59 -12.10
CA ARG A 118 -7.88 18.92 -11.66
C ARG A 118 -8.39 17.83 -10.73
N ILE A 119 -8.44 18.10 -9.43
CA ILE A 119 -8.84 17.13 -8.42
C ILE A 119 -10.33 17.30 -8.08
N ALA A 120 -11.12 16.25 -8.33
CA ALA A 120 -12.54 16.16 -8.01
C ALA A 120 -12.74 15.25 -6.77
N LEU A 121 -12.81 15.86 -5.58
CA LEU A 121 -13.10 15.16 -4.33
C LEU A 121 -14.61 14.95 -4.14
N GLY A 122 -15.00 13.96 -3.32
CA GLY A 122 -16.40 13.61 -3.13
C GLY A 122 -17.06 13.03 -4.39
N THR A 123 -16.25 12.61 -5.36
CA THR A 123 -16.67 12.23 -6.71
C THR A 123 -16.30 10.78 -7.01
N ARG A 124 -17.31 9.95 -7.22
CA ARG A 124 -17.15 8.52 -7.43
C ARG A 124 -17.21 8.17 -8.91
N TYR A 125 -16.26 7.41 -9.39
CA TYR A 125 -16.35 6.74 -10.69
C TYR A 125 -17.44 5.66 -10.66
N THR A 126 -18.36 5.69 -11.62
CA THR A 126 -19.53 4.78 -11.69
C THR A 126 -19.52 3.85 -12.88
N GLY A 127 -18.67 4.13 -13.89
CA GLY A 127 -18.55 3.27 -15.07
C GLY A 127 -18.20 4.06 -16.33
N ARG A 128 -18.19 3.38 -17.46
CA ARG A 128 -17.91 3.98 -18.78
C ARG A 128 -18.92 3.53 -19.84
N ASP A 129 -19.07 4.39 -20.85
CA ASP A 129 -19.71 4.08 -22.12
C ASP A 129 -18.81 4.58 -23.24
N GLY A 130 -18.20 3.63 -23.97
CA GLY A 130 -17.15 3.94 -24.95
C GLY A 130 -15.99 4.71 -24.31
N GLY A 131 -15.67 5.88 -24.87
CA GLY A 131 -14.63 6.80 -24.37
C GLY A 131 -15.14 7.84 -23.37
N THR A 132 -16.37 7.71 -22.89
CA THR A 132 -16.96 8.59 -21.87
C THR A 132 -17.03 7.88 -20.53
N PHE A 133 -16.55 8.52 -19.49
CA PHE A 133 -16.48 8.02 -18.11
C PHE A 133 -17.46 8.81 -17.24
N HIS A 134 -18.20 8.10 -16.40
CA HIS A 134 -19.24 8.67 -15.57
C HIS A 134 -18.75 8.83 -14.13
N LEU A 135 -18.89 10.04 -13.59
CA LEU A 135 -18.52 10.42 -12.25
C LEU A 135 -19.75 10.92 -11.50
N ALA A 136 -20.09 10.32 -10.36
CA ALA A 136 -21.18 10.77 -9.50
C ALA A 136 -20.63 11.59 -8.33
N GLY A 137 -21.04 12.83 -8.21
CA GLY A 137 -20.75 13.76 -7.12
C GLY A 137 -22.02 14.18 -6.37
N ARG A 138 -21.89 15.15 -5.48
CA ARG A 138 -23.03 15.69 -4.72
C ARG A 138 -24.05 16.41 -5.63
N ASP A 139 -23.55 17.08 -6.66
CA ASP A 139 -24.34 17.91 -7.56
C ASP A 139 -24.85 17.15 -8.80
N GLY A 140 -24.76 15.82 -8.78
CA GLY A 140 -25.20 14.96 -9.86
C GLY A 140 -24.08 14.18 -10.55
N THR A 141 -24.34 13.74 -11.77
CA THR A 141 -23.40 12.97 -12.59
C THR A 141 -22.73 13.87 -13.61
N THR A 142 -21.40 13.77 -13.69
CA THR A 142 -20.55 14.43 -14.71
C THR A 142 -20.03 13.39 -15.68
N ALA A 143 -20.11 13.69 -16.97
CA ALA A 143 -19.49 12.91 -18.04
C ALA A 143 -18.08 13.46 -18.32
N VAL A 144 -17.06 12.60 -18.26
CA VAL A 144 -15.68 12.94 -18.59
C VAL A 144 -15.23 12.17 -19.83
N ARG A 145 -14.79 12.86 -20.86
CA ARG A 145 -14.13 12.25 -22.01
C ARG A 145 -12.63 12.27 -21.78
N ALA A 146 -12.00 11.10 -21.76
CA ALA A 146 -10.55 10.99 -21.61
C ALA A 146 -9.96 10.05 -22.67
N ARG A 147 -8.71 10.30 -23.05
CA ARG A 147 -7.97 9.43 -23.97
C ARG A 147 -7.60 8.12 -23.28
N PHE A 148 -7.24 8.19 -21.99
CA PHE A 148 -6.86 7.04 -21.17
C PHE A 148 -7.49 7.10 -19.77
N LEU A 149 -7.79 5.92 -19.24
CA LEU A 149 -8.25 5.72 -17.87
C LEU A 149 -7.19 5.04 -17.02
N VAL A 150 -6.88 5.59 -15.85
CA VAL A 150 -5.97 5.01 -14.86
C VAL A 150 -6.75 4.57 -13.63
N GLY A 151 -6.73 3.27 -13.34
CA GLY A 151 -7.30 2.70 -12.13
C GLY A 151 -6.31 2.72 -10.97
N ALA A 152 -6.53 3.62 -9.99
CA ALA A 152 -5.84 3.71 -8.72
C ALA A 152 -6.81 3.51 -7.54
N ASP A 153 -7.92 2.82 -7.80
CA ASP A 153 -9.09 2.67 -6.93
C ASP A 153 -9.00 1.52 -5.92
N GLY A 154 -7.78 0.96 -5.76
CA GLY A 154 -7.43 0.01 -4.71
C GLY A 154 -7.72 -1.44 -5.06
N ALA A 155 -7.54 -2.33 -4.09
CA ALA A 155 -7.50 -3.78 -4.27
C ALA A 155 -8.75 -4.40 -4.93
N ARG A 156 -9.92 -3.75 -4.82
CA ARG A 156 -11.19 -4.16 -5.44
C ARG A 156 -11.57 -3.20 -6.57
N SER A 157 -10.67 -3.01 -7.52
CA SER A 157 -10.80 -2.05 -8.60
C SER A 157 -12.04 -2.26 -9.46
N ARG A 158 -12.87 -1.21 -9.58
CA ARG A 158 -13.95 -1.11 -10.55
C ARG A 158 -13.41 -0.82 -11.94
N VAL A 159 -12.37 0.00 -12.02
CA VAL A 159 -11.71 0.32 -13.28
C VAL A 159 -11.15 -0.94 -13.95
N ALA A 160 -10.56 -1.87 -13.17
CA ALA A 160 -10.11 -3.16 -13.69
C ALA A 160 -11.24 -3.95 -14.37
N GLN A 161 -12.42 -3.96 -13.75
CA GLN A 161 -13.60 -4.61 -14.31
C GLN A 161 -14.04 -3.97 -15.62
N ASP A 162 -14.16 -2.64 -15.64
CA ASP A 162 -14.67 -1.89 -16.78
C ASP A 162 -13.69 -1.89 -17.97
N LEU A 163 -12.38 -2.02 -17.72
CA LEU A 163 -11.35 -2.19 -18.75
C LEU A 163 -11.14 -3.65 -19.18
N GLY A 164 -11.81 -4.63 -18.57
CA GLY A 164 -11.62 -6.05 -18.85
C GLY A 164 -10.23 -6.56 -18.45
N LEU A 165 -9.58 -5.91 -17.48
CA LEU A 165 -8.28 -6.28 -16.95
C LEU A 165 -8.38 -7.31 -15.82
N ASP A 166 -7.25 -7.88 -15.42
CA ASP A 166 -7.22 -8.83 -14.32
C ASP A 166 -7.59 -8.15 -12.99
N ARG A 167 -8.12 -8.93 -12.06
CA ARG A 167 -8.55 -8.48 -10.74
C ARG A 167 -7.86 -9.30 -9.66
N ASN A 168 -7.63 -8.68 -8.50
CA ASN A 168 -7.05 -9.38 -7.36
C ASN A 168 -8.01 -10.45 -6.83
N ASP A 169 -7.56 -11.70 -6.78
CA ASP A 169 -8.26 -12.89 -6.26
C ASP A 169 -7.72 -13.34 -4.90
N ARG A 170 -6.50 -12.94 -4.55
CA ARG A 170 -5.82 -13.30 -3.30
C ARG A 170 -5.69 -12.09 -2.40
N LEU A 171 -6.61 -11.99 -1.45
CA LEU A 171 -6.69 -10.86 -0.52
C LEU A 171 -6.50 -11.34 0.92
N LEU A 172 -5.74 -10.58 1.70
CA LEU A 172 -5.88 -10.56 3.15
C LEU A 172 -6.89 -9.46 3.52
N VAL A 173 -7.43 -9.56 4.72
CA VAL A 173 -8.08 -8.45 5.40
C VAL A 173 -7.19 -8.00 6.55
N GLY A 174 -7.01 -6.71 6.70
CA GLY A 174 -6.25 -6.09 7.78
C GLY A 174 -7.10 -5.15 8.60
N ALA A 175 -6.80 -5.08 9.91
CA ALA A 175 -7.31 -4.06 10.81
C ALA A 175 -6.14 -3.51 11.64
N GLU A 176 -6.19 -2.21 11.92
CA GLU A 176 -5.19 -1.50 12.71
C GLU A 176 -5.89 -0.50 13.64
N GLU A 177 -5.40 -0.42 14.86
CA GLU A 177 -5.74 0.62 15.83
C GLU A 177 -4.49 1.46 16.08
N VAL A 178 -4.67 2.78 16.09
CA VAL A 178 -3.62 3.77 16.33
C VAL A 178 -3.86 4.36 17.71
N PHE A 179 -2.87 4.31 18.58
CA PHE A 179 -2.91 4.81 19.94
C PHE A 179 -1.92 5.96 20.12
N ALA A 180 -2.34 7.03 20.78
CA ALA A 180 -1.41 8.08 21.18
C ALA A 180 -0.43 7.54 22.23
N LEU A 181 0.87 7.85 22.07
CA LEU A 181 1.88 7.52 23.06
C LEU A 181 1.93 8.61 24.14
N SER A 182 1.73 8.21 25.39
CA SER A 182 1.89 9.10 26.55
C SER A 182 3.31 9.05 27.05
N GLY A 183 4.05 10.16 26.92
CA GLY A 183 5.39 10.32 27.46
C GLY A 183 6.51 10.00 26.48
N SER A 184 7.70 10.55 26.76
CA SER A 184 8.95 10.25 26.05
C SER A 184 9.43 8.84 26.40
N GLY A 185 8.80 7.84 25.81
CA GLY A 185 9.18 6.44 26.01
C GLY A 185 10.64 6.22 25.59
N ALA A 186 11.45 5.78 26.51
CA ALA A 186 12.90 5.65 26.38
C ALA A 186 13.36 4.52 25.44
N GLU A 187 12.44 3.77 24.83
CA GLU A 187 12.84 2.68 23.95
C GLU A 187 13.00 3.17 22.49
N PRO A 188 14.09 2.77 21.82
CA PRO A 188 14.28 3.08 20.41
C PRO A 188 13.10 2.54 19.58
N PRO A 189 12.70 3.27 18.51
CA PRO A 189 11.64 2.80 17.60
C PRO A 189 11.93 1.40 17.12
N THR A 190 10.99 0.49 17.36
CA THR A 190 11.15 -0.94 17.08
C THR A 190 9.92 -1.44 16.33
N PHE A 191 10.14 -2.27 15.31
CA PHE A 191 9.07 -2.96 14.61
C PHE A 191 8.88 -4.36 15.20
N HIS A 192 7.78 -4.57 15.90
CA HIS A 192 7.41 -5.85 16.51
C HIS A 192 6.52 -6.62 15.54
N CYS A 193 6.93 -7.83 15.16
CA CYS A 193 6.20 -8.73 14.27
C CYS A 193 5.86 -10.02 15.01
N VAL A 194 4.60 -10.32 15.21
CA VAL A 194 4.13 -11.52 15.91
C VAL A 194 3.64 -12.55 14.89
N LEU A 195 4.31 -13.70 14.86
CA LEU A 195 3.97 -14.84 14.01
C LEU A 195 3.06 -15.79 14.77
N ASP A 196 1.78 -15.45 14.84
CA ASP A 196 0.77 -16.23 15.56
C ASP A 196 -0.51 -16.37 14.73
N PRO A 197 -0.80 -17.57 14.19
CA PRO A 197 -2.01 -17.81 13.38
C PRO A 197 -3.33 -17.58 14.12
N SER A 198 -3.34 -17.55 15.46
CA SER A 198 -4.54 -17.22 16.24
C SER A 198 -4.93 -15.73 16.15
N HIS A 199 -3.96 -14.86 15.88
CA HIS A 199 -4.17 -13.42 15.69
C HIS A 199 -4.04 -12.98 14.23
N ALA A 200 -3.21 -13.68 13.46
CA ALA A 200 -2.90 -13.30 12.07
C ALA A 200 -2.79 -14.53 11.17
N PRO A 201 -3.93 -15.17 10.81
CA PRO A 201 -3.94 -16.43 10.08
C PRO A 201 -3.39 -16.28 8.67
N GLY A 202 -2.21 -16.87 8.44
CA GLY A 202 -1.48 -16.82 7.17
C GLY A 202 -0.73 -15.51 6.93
N TYR A 203 -0.55 -14.68 7.97
CA TYR A 203 0.28 -13.47 7.93
C TYR A 203 0.93 -13.21 9.31
N LEU A 204 1.09 -11.95 9.70
CA LEU A 204 1.61 -11.53 11.00
C LEU A 204 0.74 -10.42 11.61
N ALA A 205 0.81 -10.32 12.93
CA ALA A 205 0.35 -9.14 13.66
C ALA A 205 1.55 -8.26 13.98
N TRP A 206 1.31 -6.94 14.10
CA TRP A 206 2.41 -5.98 14.26
C TRP A 206 2.11 -4.91 15.29
N VAL A 207 3.20 -4.39 15.85
CA VAL A 207 3.23 -3.10 16.55
C VAL A 207 4.41 -2.31 16.02
N VAL A 208 4.16 -1.07 15.65
CA VAL A 208 5.21 -0.13 15.26
C VAL A 208 4.95 1.24 15.85
N ASN A 209 6.01 1.90 16.31
CA ASN A 209 5.97 3.23 16.90
C ASN A 209 6.49 4.25 15.89
N ASP A 210 5.71 5.31 15.62
CA ASP A 210 6.09 6.41 14.73
C ASP A 210 6.68 7.62 15.47
N GLY A 211 6.92 7.49 16.78
CA GLY A 211 7.39 8.56 17.66
C GLY A 211 6.27 9.35 18.37
N ARG A 212 5.05 9.29 17.86
CA ARG A 212 3.85 9.96 18.42
C ARG A 212 2.73 8.96 18.73
N HIS A 213 2.64 7.90 17.91
CA HIS A 213 1.60 6.89 18.00
C HIS A 213 2.18 5.49 17.96
N ALA A 214 1.47 4.56 18.56
CA ALA A 214 1.67 3.14 18.36
C ALA A 214 0.61 2.61 17.40
N HIS A 215 1.06 2.03 16.30
CA HIS A 215 0.23 1.36 15.31
C HIS A 215 0.18 -0.12 15.63
N VAL A 216 -0.98 -0.61 16.01
CA VAL A 216 -1.21 -2.01 16.39
C VAL A 216 -2.11 -2.65 15.37
N GLY A 217 -1.65 -3.69 14.69
CA GLY A 217 -2.43 -4.25 13.61
C GLY A 217 -2.37 -5.77 13.50
N VAL A 218 -3.40 -6.32 12.89
CA VAL A 218 -3.51 -7.73 12.51
C VAL A 218 -3.96 -7.84 11.07
N ALA A 219 -3.45 -8.84 10.35
CA ALA A 219 -3.97 -9.18 9.03
C ALA A 219 -3.92 -10.69 8.80
N GLY A 220 -4.82 -11.18 7.94
CA GLY A 220 -4.89 -12.60 7.63
C GLY A 220 -5.96 -12.89 6.58
N TYR A 221 -6.12 -14.17 6.26
CA TYR A 221 -7.20 -14.62 5.39
C TYR A 221 -8.54 -14.49 6.10
N ALA A 222 -9.51 -13.81 5.48
CA ALA A 222 -10.78 -13.47 6.10
C ALA A 222 -11.53 -14.70 6.64
N GLU A 223 -11.52 -15.78 5.88
CA GLU A 223 -12.18 -17.05 6.20
C GLU A 223 -11.51 -17.84 7.33
N ARG A 224 -10.35 -17.36 7.80
CA ARG A 224 -9.57 -18.03 8.88
C ARG A 224 -9.63 -17.30 10.21
N PHE A 225 -10.44 -16.25 10.34
CA PHE A 225 -10.71 -15.58 11.61
C PHE A 225 -11.97 -16.16 12.26
N PRO A 226 -11.87 -17.09 13.21
CA PRO A 226 -13.04 -17.81 13.75
C PRO A 226 -14.04 -16.88 14.45
N ASP A 227 -13.55 -15.87 15.16
CA ASP A 227 -14.38 -14.89 15.87
C ASP A 227 -14.50 -13.55 15.12
N GLY A 228 -14.02 -13.51 13.87
CA GLY A 228 -13.96 -12.31 13.07
C GLY A 228 -12.78 -11.39 13.39
N LEU A 229 -12.47 -10.53 12.43
CA LEU A 229 -11.29 -9.65 12.46
C LEU A 229 -11.31 -8.67 13.65
N ARG A 230 -12.49 -8.10 13.97
CA ARG A 230 -12.62 -7.10 15.04
C ARG A 230 -12.27 -7.69 16.41
N ARG A 231 -12.86 -8.83 16.79
CA ARG A 231 -12.56 -9.48 18.06
C ARG A 231 -11.11 -9.93 18.16
N THR A 232 -10.54 -10.38 17.04
CA THR A 232 -9.12 -10.74 16.98
C THR A 232 -8.23 -9.54 17.19
N MET A 233 -8.57 -8.37 16.60
CA MET A 233 -7.86 -7.11 16.82
C MET A 233 -7.91 -6.69 18.31
N GLU A 234 -9.10 -6.72 18.92
CA GLU A 234 -9.30 -6.41 20.34
C GLU A 234 -8.44 -7.31 21.25
N ARG A 235 -8.40 -8.63 20.99
CA ARG A 235 -7.56 -9.57 21.74
C ARG A 235 -6.07 -9.32 21.55
N PHE A 236 -5.65 -9.01 20.32
CA PHE A 236 -4.25 -8.71 20.03
C PHE A 236 -3.82 -7.42 20.71
N SER A 237 -4.57 -6.32 20.54
CA SER A 237 -4.28 -5.04 21.20
C SER A 237 -4.15 -5.18 22.72
N ALA A 238 -4.96 -6.09 23.32
CA ALA A 238 -4.91 -6.33 24.77
C ALA A 238 -3.56 -6.84 25.29
N SER A 239 -2.77 -7.45 24.42
CA SER A 239 -1.58 -8.21 24.81
C SER A 239 -0.41 -7.97 23.82
N ALA A 240 -0.49 -6.96 23.00
CA ALA A 240 0.52 -6.65 22.00
C ALA A 240 1.88 -6.30 22.65
N PRO A 241 2.99 -6.83 22.12
CA PRO A 241 4.31 -6.50 22.63
C PRO A 241 4.69 -5.06 22.26
N GLY A 242 5.60 -4.45 23.04
CA GLY A 242 6.11 -3.09 22.73
C GLY A 242 5.12 -1.96 23.02
N LEU A 243 4.11 -2.21 23.85
CA LEU A 243 3.19 -1.19 24.36
C LEU A 243 3.37 -1.05 25.90
N PRO A 244 4.52 -0.61 26.39
CA PRO A 244 4.72 -0.43 27.83
C PRO A 244 3.88 0.77 28.30
N GLY A 245 3.06 0.55 29.31
CA GLY A 245 2.40 1.62 30.08
C GLY A 245 1.27 2.36 29.37
N VAL A 246 0.81 1.90 28.23
CA VAL A 246 -0.43 2.45 27.63
C VAL A 246 -1.60 1.91 28.47
N THR A 247 -1.97 2.67 29.52
CA THR A 247 -3.33 2.62 30.03
C THR A 247 -4.20 2.94 28.81
N ARG A 248 -4.94 1.96 28.29
CA ARG A 248 -5.62 2.03 27.01
C ARG A 248 -6.52 3.26 26.91
N PRO A 249 -6.08 4.35 26.29
CA PRO A 249 -7.03 5.30 25.75
C PRO A 249 -7.74 4.63 24.57
N ASP A 250 -8.92 5.10 24.24
CA ASP A 250 -9.55 4.70 22.99
C ASP A 250 -8.60 4.95 21.82
N ALA A 251 -8.61 4.06 20.84
CA ALA A 251 -7.81 4.26 19.64
C ALA A 251 -8.19 5.59 18.99
N VAL A 252 -7.21 6.45 18.74
CA VAL A 252 -7.41 7.75 18.09
C VAL A 252 -7.82 7.59 16.62
N GLU A 253 -7.43 6.46 16.01
CA GLU A 253 -7.81 6.12 14.65
C GLU A 253 -7.96 4.59 14.50
N ARG A 254 -8.90 4.18 13.65
CA ARG A 254 -9.07 2.79 13.22
C ARG A 254 -8.95 2.71 11.70
N ARG A 255 -8.11 1.79 11.24
CA ARG A 255 -7.82 1.56 9.81
C ARG A 255 -8.14 0.13 9.44
N GLY A 256 -8.41 -0.13 8.17
CA GLY A 256 -8.61 -1.49 7.70
C GLY A 256 -8.98 -1.56 6.24
N GLY A 257 -8.82 -2.75 5.68
CA GLY A 257 -9.18 -2.99 4.29
C GLY A 257 -8.57 -4.27 3.72
N PRO A 258 -8.90 -4.56 2.45
CA PRO A 258 -8.31 -5.67 1.71
C PRO A 258 -6.87 -5.33 1.30
N ILE A 259 -5.98 -6.31 1.40
CA ILE A 259 -4.57 -6.21 1.02
C ILE A 259 -4.31 -7.27 -0.06
N PRO A 260 -3.98 -6.88 -1.31
CA PRO A 260 -3.69 -7.84 -2.36
C PRO A 260 -2.32 -8.50 -2.14
N VAL A 261 -2.29 -9.82 -2.08
CA VAL A 261 -1.05 -10.58 -1.81
C VAL A 261 -0.75 -11.63 -2.89
N GLY A 262 -1.45 -11.54 -4.02
CA GLY A 262 -1.20 -12.38 -5.19
C GLY A 262 0.01 -11.95 -6.01
N GLY A 263 0.58 -10.77 -5.72
CA GLY A 263 1.58 -10.11 -6.57
C GLY A 263 0.95 -9.35 -7.72
N VAL A 264 1.79 -8.73 -8.55
CA VAL A 264 1.32 -7.93 -9.69
C VAL A 264 0.56 -8.80 -10.69
N LEU A 265 -0.63 -8.36 -11.05
CA LEU A 265 -1.51 -9.01 -12.02
C LEU A 265 -0.86 -9.11 -13.42
N ARG A 266 -1.34 -10.01 -14.26
CA ARG A 266 -0.73 -10.23 -15.59
C ARG A 266 -1.18 -9.17 -16.58
N ARG A 267 -2.51 -8.94 -16.68
CA ARG A 267 -3.10 -7.95 -17.58
C ARG A 267 -3.47 -6.71 -16.77
N ILE A 268 -2.52 -5.76 -16.67
CA ILE A 268 -2.67 -4.50 -15.94
C ILE A 268 -2.81 -3.30 -16.87
N SER A 269 -2.80 -3.52 -18.20
CA SER A 269 -3.01 -2.49 -19.22
C SER A 269 -3.79 -3.03 -20.41
N CYS A 270 -4.46 -2.12 -21.11
CA CYS A 270 -5.12 -2.31 -22.40
C CYS A 270 -5.04 -0.99 -23.19
N PRO A 271 -5.48 -0.94 -24.48
CA PRO A 271 -5.42 0.28 -25.27
C PRO A 271 -6.18 1.49 -24.70
N ASP A 272 -7.13 1.27 -23.76
CA ASP A 272 -7.94 2.34 -23.17
C ASP A 272 -7.44 2.79 -21.80
N GLY A 273 -6.47 2.09 -21.18
CA GLY A 273 -5.98 2.47 -19.87
C GLY A 273 -5.18 1.39 -19.14
N LEU A 274 -4.86 1.65 -17.88
CA LEU A 274 -4.02 0.80 -17.07
C LEU A 274 -4.35 0.91 -15.56
N LEU A 275 -3.78 -0.01 -14.78
CA LEU A 275 -3.94 -0.06 -13.33
C LEU A 275 -2.63 0.27 -12.61
N VAL A 276 -2.70 0.96 -11.48
CA VAL A 276 -1.55 1.27 -10.61
C VAL A 276 -1.85 0.92 -9.16
N GLY A 277 -0.79 0.80 -8.34
CA GLY A 277 -0.91 0.50 -6.92
C GLY A 277 -1.64 -0.82 -6.65
N ASP A 278 -2.46 -0.84 -5.60
CA ASP A 278 -3.22 -2.05 -5.19
C ASP A 278 -4.18 -2.55 -6.27
N ALA A 279 -4.67 -1.68 -7.15
CA ALA A 279 -5.52 -2.09 -8.27
C ALA A 279 -4.78 -3.03 -9.24
N ALA A 280 -3.47 -2.82 -9.41
CA ALA A 280 -2.58 -3.68 -10.19
C ALA A 280 -2.00 -4.86 -9.39
N GLY A 281 -2.32 -4.99 -8.09
CA GLY A 281 -1.69 -5.96 -7.20
C GLY A 281 -0.24 -5.61 -6.84
N ALA A 282 0.14 -4.32 -6.90
CA ALA A 282 1.50 -3.83 -6.62
C ALA A 282 1.79 -3.81 -5.10
N VAL A 283 1.70 -4.97 -4.49
CA VAL A 283 1.99 -5.20 -3.07
C VAL A 283 2.90 -6.40 -2.92
N SER A 284 3.91 -6.28 -2.07
CA SER A 284 4.79 -7.41 -1.76
C SER A 284 3.98 -8.59 -1.20
N PRO A 285 4.01 -9.76 -1.84
CA PRO A 285 3.18 -10.88 -1.40
C PRO A 285 3.51 -11.38 0.01
N LEU A 286 4.74 -11.19 0.46
CA LEU A 286 5.22 -11.71 1.74
C LEU A 286 5.06 -10.71 2.86
N THR A 287 5.46 -9.46 2.65
CA THR A 287 5.48 -8.42 3.69
C THR A 287 4.27 -7.49 3.65
N ALA A 288 3.35 -7.66 2.67
CA ALA A 288 2.21 -6.78 2.41
C ALA A 288 2.60 -5.29 2.25
N GLY A 289 3.88 -4.99 2.02
CA GLY A 289 4.36 -3.64 1.76
C GLY A 289 3.98 -3.19 0.35
N GLY A 290 3.13 -2.17 0.26
CA GLY A 290 2.59 -1.66 -1.01
C GLY A 290 3.19 -0.32 -1.43
N LEU A 291 3.80 0.46 -0.53
CA LEU A 291 4.20 1.84 -0.81
C LEU A 291 5.33 1.94 -1.85
N ASP A 292 6.38 1.13 -1.71
CA ASP A 292 7.48 1.10 -2.68
C ASP A 292 7.04 0.62 -4.09
N PRO A 293 6.42 -0.56 -4.24
CA PRO A 293 5.99 -1.00 -5.57
C PRO A 293 4.92 -0.11 -6.20
N CYS A 294 4.11 0.55 -5.38
CA CYS A 294 3.13 1.53 -5.81
C CYS A 294 3.81 2.73 -6.51
N LEU A 295 4.81 3.34 -5.89
CA LEU A 295 5.53 4.49 -6.45
C LEU A 295 6.26 4.10 -7.75
N ARG A 296 6.99 2.99 -7.75
CA ARG A 296 7.74 2.53 -8.93
C ARG A 296 6.83 2.19 -10.11
N LEU A 297 5.73 1.51 -9.84
CA LEU A 297 4.77 1.17 -10.89
C LEU A 297 4.08 2.42 -11.43
N SER A 298 3.86 3.44 -10.59
CA SER A 298 3.31 4.73 -11.00
C SER A 298 4.26 5.52 -11.91
N GLU A 299 5.58 5.50 -11.65
CA GLU A 299 6.58 6.10 -12.54
C GLU A 299 6.60 5.42 -13.91
N HIS A 300 6.57 4.08 -13.93
CA HIS A 300 6.50 3.33 -15.18
C HIS A 300 5.20 3.63 -15.93
N ALA A 301 4.06 3.67 -15.24
CA ALA A 301 2.76 4.04 -15.82
C ALA A 301 2.80 5.42 -16.45
N ALA A 302 3.34 6.42 -15.74
CA ALA A 302 3.44 7.78 -16.25
C ALA A 302 4.35 7.88 -17.49
N THR A 303 5.44 7.12 -17.54
CA THR A 303 6.35 7.07 -18.68
C THR A 303 5.69 6.46 -19.91
N VAL A 304 4.99 5.33 -19.74
CA VAL A 304 4.30 4.66 -20.84
C VAL A 304 3.11 5.49 -21.37
N LEU A 305 2.34 6.10 -20.45
CA LEU A 305 1.24 7.00 -20.82
C LEU A 305 1.74 8.26 -21.56
N ASP A 306 2.84 8.86 -21.11
CA ASP A 306 3.46 10.00 -21.79
C ASP A 306 3.84 9.64 -23.24
N THR A 307 4.48 8.49 -23.45
CA THR A 307 4.79 7.98 -24.78
C THR A 307 3.53 7.82 -25.62
N ALA A 308 2.50 7.13 -25.09
CA ALA A 308 1.26 6.92 -25.81
C ALA A 308 0.52 8.21 -26.17
N LEU A 309 0.57 9.21 -25.28
CA LEU A 309 -0.05 10.52 -25.51
C LEU A 309 0.69 11.32 -26.58
N ARG A 310 2.02 11.34 -26.54
CA ARG A 310 2.87 12.09 -27.49
C ARG A 310 2.84 11.48 -28.90
N THR A 311 2.85 10.15 -28.98
CA THR A 311 2.85 9.45 -30.28
C THR A 311 1.46 9.19 -30.83
N ALA A 312 0.40 9.46 -30.06
CA ALA A 312 -0.98 9.08 -30.34
C ALA A 312 -1.16 7.54 -30.55
N ASP A 313 -0.21 6.75 -30.08
CA ASP A 313 -0.22 5.30 -30.21
C ASP A 313 -0.72 4.62 -28.92
N ARG A 314 -1.96 4.12 -28.95
CA ARG A 314 -2.57 3.38 -27.85
C ARG A 314 -1.88 2.05 -27.56
N GLN A 315 -1.18 1.47 -28.56
CA GLN A 315 -0.49 0.19 -28.39
C GLN A 315 0.77 0.31 -27.52
N ALA A 316 1.29 1.53 -27.36
CA ALA A 316 2.41 1.80 -26.45
C ALA A 316 2.11 1.34 -25.01
N LEU A 317 0.81 1.29 -24.59
CA LEU A 317 0.44 0.79 -23.26
C LEU A 317 0.79 -0.69 -23.02
N ARG A 318 1.06 -1.47 -24.06
CA ARG A 318 1.54 -2.86 -23.94
C ARG A 318 2.89 -2.97 -23.26
N ALA A 319 3.71 -1.93 -23.29
CA ALA A 319 4.99 -1.87 -22.59
C ALA A 319 4.80 -1.83 -21.06
N TYR A 320 3.59 -1.47 -20.59
CA TYR A 320 3.25 -1.48 -19.18
C TYR A 320 2.68 -2.84 -18.77
N ASP A 321 3.55 -3.81 -18.55
CA ASP A 321 3.17 -5.18 -18.27
C ASP A 321 3.44 -5.65 -16.82
N GLY A 322 4.23 -4.89 -16.05
CA GLY A 322 4.59 -5.23 -14.67
C GLY A 322 5.54 -6.43 -14.53
N ALA A 323 6.19 -6.87 -15.61
CA ALA A 323 7.03 -8.08 -15.61
C ALA A 323 8.21 -8.00 -14.64
N ALA A 324 8.84 -6.83 -14.52
CA ALA A 324 9.96 -6.61 -13.61
C ALA A 324 9.56 -6.86 -12.15
N LEU A 325 8.42 -6.30 -11.71
CA LEU A 325 7.88 -6.50 -10.37
C LEU A 325 7.43 -7.95 -10.13
N ARG A 326 6.79 -8.58 -11.11
CA ARG A 326 6.43 -10.01 -11.00
C ARG A 326 7.65 -10.88 -10.81
N THR A 327 8.72 -10.60 -11.52
CA THR A 327 9.99 -11.33 -11.39
C THR A 327 10.60 -11.13 -10.00
N ALA A 328 10.63 -9.90 -9.50
CA ALA A 328 11.12 -9.58 -8.16
C ALA A 328 10.29 -10.28 -7.05
N PHE A 329 9.00 -10.52 -7.30
CA PHE A 329 8.10 -11.16 -6.32
C PHE A 329 8.13 -12.69 -6.30
N ARG A 330 8.76 -13.37 -7.27
CA ARG A 330 8.73 -14.84 -7.37
C ARG A 330 9.15 -15.55 -6.08
N GLY A 331 10.30 -15.20 -5.51
CA GLY A 331 10.78 -15.78 -4.25
C GLY A 331 9.86 -15.49 -3.06
N ARG A 332 9.30 -14.27 -3.00
CA ARG A 332 8.36 -13.88 -1.95
C ARG A 332 7.03 -14.63 -2.05
N LEU A 333 6.54 -14.90 -3.25
CA LEU A 333 5.35 -15.74 -3.48
C LEU A 333 5.58 -17.17 -3.03
N THR A 334 6.74 -17.75 -3.32
CA THR A 334 7.10 -19.11 -2.89
C THR A 334 7.16 -19.19 -1.36
N LEU A 335 7.88 -18.27 -0.72
CA LEU A 335 7.97 -18.25 0.74
C LEU A 335 6.61 -18.01 1.39
N ARG A 336 5.77 -17.14 0.82
CA ARG A 336 4.40 -16.96 1.30
C ARG A 336 3.59 -18.25 1.24
N ARG A 337 3.69 -19.02 0.15
CA ARG A 337 2.98 -20.31 0.05
C ARG A 337 3.39 -21.24 1.19
N VAL A 338 4.68 -21.36 1.46
CA VAL A 338 5.18 -22.16 2.59
C VAL A 338 4.63 -21.67 3.92
N LEU A 339 4.76 -20.38 4.21
CA LEU A 339 4.29 -19.80 5.47
C LEU A 339 2.77 -19.88 5.65
N SER A 340 2.00 -19.84 4.57
CA SER A 340 0.53 -19.97 4.64
C SER A 340 0.04 -21.34 5.08
N HIS A 341 0.91 -22.36 5.09
CA HIS A 341 0.63 -23.70 5.63
C HIS A 341 0.82 -23.79 7.15
N LEU A 342 1.50 -22.83 7.78
CA LEU A 342 1.57 -22.73 9.23
C LEU A 342 0.24 -22.20 9.78
N ARG A 343 -0.71 -23.11 10.04
CA ARG A 343 -2.10 -22.78 10.39
C ARG A 343 -2.38 -22.77 11.88
N THR A 344 -1.49 -23.36 12.68
CA THR A 344 -1.68 -23.48 14.13
C THR A 344 -0.53 -22.84 14.90
N PRO A 345 -0.78 -22.30 16.11
CA PRO A 345 0.28 -21.78 16.96
C PRO A 345 1.36 -22.83 17.27
N THR A 346 0.97 -24.09 17.45
CA THR A 346 1.91 -25.20 17.70
C THR A 346 2.84 -25.45 16.52
N ALA A 347 2.32 -25.53 15.29
CA ALA A 347 3.15 -25.69 14.09
C ALA A 347 4.09 -24.50 13.90
N THR A 348 3.62 -23.28 14.14
CA THR A 348 4.44 -22.08 14.07
C THR A 348 5.52 -22.07 15.14
N ALA A 349 5.19 -22.45 16.39
CA ALA A 349 6.15 -22.54 17.47
C ALA A 349 7.23 -23.62 17.21
N ALA A 350 6.86 -24.73 16.58
CA ALA A 350 7.80 -25.79 16.19
C ALA A 350 8.74 -25.34 15.04
N ALA A 351 8.26 -24.55 14.08
CA ALA A 351 9.06 -24.03 12.98
C ALA A 351 9.91 -22.82 13.37
N PHE A 352 9.51 -22.06 14.39
CA PHE A 352 10.16 -20.79 14.75
C PHE A 352 11.65 -20.90 15.10
N PRO A 353 12.16 -21.98 15.75
CA PRO A 353 13.59 -22.15 16.02
C PRO A 353 14.47 -22.12 14.76
N LEU A 354 13.93 -22.44 13.60
CA LEU A 354 14.66 -22.32 12.33
C LEU A 354 15.12 -20.89 12.06
N LEU A 355 14.35 -19.88 12.49
CA LEU A 355 14.73 -18.46 12.36
C LEU A 355 15.94 -18.09 13.24
N ARG A 356 16.25 -18.89 14.26
CA ARG A 356 17.42 -18.68 15.14
C ARG A 356 18.69 -19.30 14.61
N THR A 357 18.59 -20.15 13.60
CA THR A 357 19.78 -20.67 12.92
C THR A 357 20.45 -19.57 12.11
N PRO A 358 21.78 -19.65 11.87
CA PRO A 358 22.48 -18.66 11.03
C PRO A 358 21.83 -18.47 9.66
N LEU A 359 21.42 -19.55 9.01
CA LEU A 359 20.73 -19.49 7.72
C LEU A 359 19.35 -18.82 7.83
N GLY A 360 18.54 -19.22 8.82
CA GLY A 360 17.21 -18.65 9.04
C GLY A 360 17.28 -17.17 9.38
N HIS A 361 18.25 -16.79 10.22
CA HIS A 361 18.50 -15.38 10.56
C HIS A 361 18.90 -14.57 9.31
N ALA A 362 19.83 -15.09 8.49
CA ALA A 362 20.24 -14.44 7.25
C ALA A 362 19.08 -14.27 6.26
N VAL A 363 18.22 -15.29 6.13
CA VAL A 363 17.02 -15.22 5.28
C VAL A 363 16.04 -14.17 5.82
N ALA A 364 15.78 -14.15 7.13
CA ALA A 364 14.90 -13.15 7.75
C ALA A 364 15.43 -11.72 7.56
N THR A 365 16.73 -11.51 7.78
CA THR A 365 17.41 -10.23 7.54
C THR A 365 17.27 -9.79 6.08
N ARG A 366 17.53 -10.70 5.13
CA ARG A 366 17.39 -10.41 3.70
C ARG A 366 15.94 -10.08 3.29
N VAL A 367 14.97 -10.71 3.90
CA VAL A 367 13.53 -10.46 3.63
C VAL A 367 13.11 -9.09 4.15
N LEU A 368 13.56 -8.72 5.35
CA LEU A 368 13.13 -7.51 6.04
C LEU A 368 14.01 -6.30 5.72
N PHE A 369 15.33 -6.47 5.64
CA PHE A 369 16.31 -5.40 5.42
C PHE A 369 17.02 -5.45 4.05
N GLY A 370 16.53 -6.26 3.12
CA GLY A 370 17.22 -6.50 1.86
C GLY A 370 17.18 -5.30 0.90
N ASP A 371 18.33 -5.04 0.26
CA ASP A 371 18.52 -3.97 -0.73
C ASP A 371 17.73 -4.18 -2.04
N ARG A 372 17.28 -5.39 -2.31
CA ARG A 372 16.63 -5.77 -3.57
C ARG A 372 15.11 -5.80 -3.44
N SER A 373 14.51 -4.67 -3.04
CA SER A 373 13.05 -4.63 -3.10
C SER A 373 12.59 -4.61 -4.55
N PHE A 374 13.15 -3.74 -5.40
CA PHE A 374 12.72 -3.61 -6.80
C PHE A 374 13.85 -3.03 -7.66
N PRO A 375 13.93 -3.37 -8.95
CA PRO A 375 14.78 -2.65 -9.88
C PRO A 375 14.33 -1.20 -9.95
N SER A 376 15.27 -0.26 -9.97
CA SER A 376 14.98 1.14 -10.28
C SER A 376 14.35 1.20 -11.67
N ALA A 377 13.26 1.95 -11.80
CA ALA A 377 12.61 2.18 -13.09
C ALA A 377 13.42 3.14 -14.00
N VAL A 378 14.54 3.67 -13.49
CA VAL A 378 15.42 4.61 -14.17
C VAL A 378 16.78 3.95 -14.34
N GLY A 379 17.01 3.37 -15.52
CA GLY A 379 18.32 2.76 -15.82
C GLY A 379 18.22 1.89 -17.07
N GLY A 380 18.02 2.51 -18.20
CA GLY A 380 18.08 1.96 -19.51
C GLY A 380 17.95 3.09 -20.52
#